data_08e277a5b64c2e9ca22f3a3b7e5f3aca
#
_entry.id   08e277a5b64c2e9ca22f3a3b7e5f3aca
#
_cell.length_a   1.000
_cell.length_b   1.000
_cell.length_c   1.000
_cell.angle_alpha   90.00
_cell.angle_beta   90.00
_cell.angle_gamma   90.00
#
_symmetry.space_group_name_H-M   'P 1'
#
loop_
_entity.id
_entity.type
_entity.pdbx_description
1 polymer ?
#
loop_
_entity_poly.entity_id
_entity_poly.type
_entity_poly.pdbx_seq_one_letter_code
_entity_poly.pdbx_strand_id
1 'polypeptide(L)'
;MKLFFGGKMNKTDNTSSKSPFKFPNSGQTRETQGNDFDSESLPVPTPPSQRRVSLNHRYHSDDLTSILFLSKRGMSRSPLAREIMRDVISESSYFGRIRTSARGVTKAYDQCPLDGRMKRHCDAIGISINGFSRFSTLPDLAGAEVIITLDHESNHFTQKHAEVILGQVRPFGSFLPGGSSPYVSDPYERPDDENVDERYDAIVSSVRMGCQNLLSELPALLQV
;
A
#
# COMPACT_ATOMS: atom_id res chain seq x y z
N MET A 1 -44.68 -22.40 37.09
CA MET A 1 -44.58 -23.64 36.33
C MET A 1 -43.15 -23.74 35.79
N LYS A 2 -42.34 -24.60 36.42
CA LYS A 2 -40.90 -24.77 36.10
C LYS A 2 -40.78 -25.85 35.03
N LEU A 3 -40.00 -25.60 33.97
CA LEU A 3 -39.50 -26.67 33.14
C LEU A 3 -37.99 -26.48 32.96
N PHE A 4 -37.24 -27.39 33.56
CA PHE A 4 -35.82 -27.66 33.34
C PHE A 4 -35.65 -28.49 32.07
N PHE A 5 -34.73 -28.12 31.20
CA PHE A 5 -34.12 -29.05 30.26
C PHE A 5 -32.60 -28.92 30.31
N GLY A 6 -32.00 -29.96 30.83
CA GLY A 6 -30.58 -30.19 30.79
C GLY A 6 -30.20 -30.80 29.44
N GLY A 7 -29.10 -30.39 28.86
CA GLY A 7 -28.51 -30.92 27.65
C GLY A 7 -27.01 -31.05 27.79
N LYS A 8 -26.53 -32.28 27.64
CA LYS A 8 -25.22 -32.87 27.92
C LYS A 8 -24.05 -32.18 27.19
N MET A 9 -22.95 -32.04 27.93
CA MET A 9 -21.58 -31.90 27.39
C MET A 9 -21.20 -33.15 26.62
N ASN A 10 -20.75 -32.98 25.38
CA ASN A 10 -19.93 -33.96 24.69
C ASN A 10 -18.49 -33.43 24.59
N LYS A 11 -17.60 -34.10 25.28
CA LYS A 11 -16.15 -34.11 25.04
C LYS A 11 -15.90 -34.89 23.76
N THR A 12 -15.18 -34.34 22.81
CA THR A 12 -14.57 -35.10 21.75
C THR A 12 -13.10 -34.70 21.61
N ASP A 13 -12.36 -35.71 21.66
CA ASP A 13 -10.95 -36.01 21.67
C ASP A 13 -10.07 -35.24 20.70
N ASN A 14 -8.93 -34.97 21.28
CA ASN A 14 -7.69 -34.45 20.71
C ASN A 14 -7.02 -35.55 19.90
N THR A 15 -6.90 -35.42 18.57
CA THR A 15 -6.00 -36.23 17.76
C THR A 15 -4.98 -35.34 17.06
N SER A 16 -3.80 -35.37 17.66
CA SER A 16 -2.53 -34.90 17.13
C SER A 16 -2.17 -35.71 15.86
N SER A 17 -2.09 -35.05 14.70
CA SER A 17 -1.44 -35.63 13.50
C SER A 17 -0.16 -34.87 13.21
N LYS A 18 0.95 -35.49 13.59
CA LYS A 18 2.31 -35.14 13.18
C LYS A 18 2.49 -35.50 11.68
N SER A 19 2.85 -34.56 10.89
CA SER A 19 3.32 -34.75 9.52
C SER A 19 4.86 -34.67 9.50
N PRO A 20 5.60 -35.66 9.00
CA PRO A 20 7.05 -35.57 8.85
C PRO A 20 7.42 -35.18 7.44
N PHE A 21 7.83 -33.93 7.22
CA PHE A 21 8.56 -33.60 5.98
C PHE A 21 10.04 -33.95 6.14
N LYS A 22 10.47 -34.99 5.43
CA LYS A 22 11.88 -35.33 5.22
C LYS A 22 12.41 -34.57 4.01
N PHE A 23 13.47 -33.83 4.16
CA PHE A 23 14.27 -33.30 3.05
C PHE A 23 15.26 -34.37 2.56
N PRO A 24 15.40 -34.62 1.26
CA PRO A 24 16.44 -35.46 0.75
C PRO A 24 17.76 -34.69 0.65
N ASN A 25 18.75 -35.24 1.34
CA ASN A 25 20.16 -34.91 1.22
C ASN A 25 20.68 -35.59 -0.05
N SER A 26 21.22 -34.88 -1.03
CA SER A 26 21.98 -35.47 -2.13
C SER A 26 23.22 -34.64 -2.42
N GLY A 27 24.30 -35.00 -1.73
CA GLY A 27 25.63 -34.72 -2.20
C GLY A 27 25.98 -35.64 -3.36
N GLN A 28 26.40 -35.07 -4.47
CA GLN A 28 27.25 -35.77 -5.46
C GLN A 28 28.14 -34.72 -6.13
N THR A 29 29.41 -34.77 -5.71
CA THR A 29 30.56 -34.23 -6.44
C THR A 29 30.72 -35.01 -7.73
N ARG A 30 30.69 -34.33 -8.87
CA ARG A 30 31.19 -34.84 -10.15
C ARG A 30 32.39 -34.02 -10.57
N GLU A 31 33.53 -34.66 -10.50
CA GLU A 31 34.74 -34.30 -11.24
C GLU A 31 34.47 -34.45 -12.73
N THR A 32 34.73 -33.41 -13.51
CA THR A 32 34.82 -33.49 -14.96
C THR A 32 36.17 -32.96 -15.42
N GLN A 33 36.84 -33.89 -16.10
CA GLN A 33 38.12 -33.74 -16.76
C GLN A 33 38.15 -32.58 -17.76
N GLY A 34 39.33 -32.00 -17.90
CA GLY A 34 39.63 -30.97 -18.86
C GLY A 34 39.53 -31.45 -20.30
N ASN A 35 39.03 -30.59 -21.13
CA ASN A 35 39.27 -30.62 -22.57
C ASN A 35 39.75 -29.23 -22.97
N ASP A 36 41.04 -29.20 -23.29
CA ASP A 36 41.68 -28.10 -24.01
C ASP A 36 41.04 -28.01 -25.41
N PHE A 37 40.30 -26.94 -25.67
CA PHE A 37 39.95 -26.48 -27.00
C PHE A 37 40.53 -25.12 -27.24
N ASP A 38 41.58 -25.10 -28.05
CA ASP A 38 42.07 -23.86 -28.70
C ASP A 38 40.93 -23.27 -29.51
N SER A 39 40.46 -22.10 -29.06
CA SER A 39 39.49 -21.29 -29.81
C SER A 39 40.16 -20.01 -30.28
N GLU A 40 40.46 -19.95 -31.57
CA GLU A 40 40.80 -18.73 -32.29
C GLU A 40 39.78 -17.63 -31.95
N SER A 41 40.26 -16.56 -31.38
CA SER A 41 39.44 -15.38 -31.00
C SER A 41 39.08 -14.57 -32.24
N LEU A 42 37.83 -14.70 -32.67
CA LEU A 42 37.22 -13.76 -33.62
C LEU A 42 37.06 -12.39 -32.92
N PRO A 43 37.33 -11.26 -33.62
CA PRO A 43 37.21 -9.93 -33.05
C PRO A 43 35.71 -9.64 -32.74
N VAL A 44 35.41 -9.42 -31.49
CA VAL A 44 34.07 -8.98 -31.05
C VAL A 44 33.84 -7.54 -31.51
N PRO A 45 32.78 -7.22 -32.27
CA PRO A 45 32.46 -5.87 -32.67
C PRO A 45 32.19 -5.02 -31.42
N THR A 46 32.95 -3.94 -31.26
CA THR A 46 32.79 -2.95 -30.19
C THR A 46 31.41 -2.30 -30.32
N PRO A 47 30.52 -2.36 -29.34
CA PRO A 47 29.26 -1.64 -29.40
C PRO A 47 29.51 -0.13 -29.42
N PRO A 48 28.67 0.66 -30.15
CA PRO A 48 28.82 2.09 -30.19
C PRO A 48 28.75 2.66 -28.78
N SER A 49 29.68 3.54 -28.44
CA SER A 49 29.77 4.19 -27.15
C SER A 49 28.44 4.88 -26.82
N GLN A 50 27.62 4.23 -26.03
CA GLN A 50 26.48 4.88 -25.40
C GLN A 50 27.05 5.99 -24.50
N ARG A 51 26.88 7.23 -24.91
CA ARG A 51 27.06 8.39 -24.04
C ARG A 51 26.20 8.12 -22.80
N ARG A 52 26.83 7.71 -21.72
CA ARG A 52 26.20 7.76 -20.39
C ARG A 52 25.90 9.22 -20.12
N VAL A 53 24.65 9.62 -20.39
CA VAL A 53 24.11 10.84 -19.85
C VAL A 53 24.18 10.66 -18.34
N SER A 54 25.16 11.33 -17.72
CA SER A 54 25.33 11.33 -16.28
C SER A 54 24.13 12.10 -15.70
N LEU A 55 23.06 11.37 -15.38
CA LEU A 55 21.95 11.84 -14.57
C LEU A 55 22.41 11.97 -13.10
N ASN A 56 23.48 12.74 -12.88
CA ASN A 56 23.88 13.21 -11.56
C ASN A 56 23.04 14.43 -11.15
N HIS A 57 21.70 14.34 -11.27
CA HIS A 57 20.84 15.09 -10.39
C HIS A 57 20.70 14.24 -9.12
N ARG A 58 21.59 14.49 -8.16
CA ARG A 58 21.31 14.18 -6.76
C ARG A 58 20.12 15.05 -6.38
N TYR A 59 18.91 14.50 -6.56
CA TYR A 59 17.77 15.03 -5.84
C TYR A 59 18.11 14.89 -4.36
N HIS A 60 18.39 15.99 -3.69
CA HIS A 60 18.42 16.01 -2.24
C HIS A 60 17.06 15.48 -1.79
N SER A 61 17.06 14.53 -0.89
CA SER A 61 15.82 13.94 -0.33
C SER A 61 14.92 14.98 0.34
N ASP A 62 15.44 16.17 0.56
CA ASP A 62 14.80 17.30 1.22
C ASP A 62 13.88 18.12 0.28
N ASP A 63 13.98 17.90 -1.05
CA ASP A 63 13.17 18.63 -2.05
C ASP A 63 11.91 17.88 -2.50
N LEU A 64 11.65 16.68 -1.94
CA LEU A 64 10.50 15.87 -2.35
C LEU A 64 9.27 16.21 -1.51
N THR A 65 8.23 16.72 -2.15
CA THR A 65 6.91 16.85 -1.52
C THR A 65 6.39 15.49 -1.07
N SER A 66 5.98 15.39 0.19
CA SER A 66 5.51 14.15 0.81
C SER A 66 4.01 14.18 1.05
N ILE A 67 3.28 13.24 0.46
CA ILE A 67 1.86 13.03 0.69
C ILE A 67 1.67 11.76 1.53
N LEU A 68 0.99 11.91 2.67
CA LEU A 68 0.67 10.80 3.59
C LEU A 68 -0.83 10.50 3.56
N PHE A 69 -1.19 9.27 3.19
CA PHE A 69 -2.56 8.78 3.29
C PHE A 69 -2.76 8.02 4.59
N LEU A 70 -3.77 8.44 5.38
CA LEU A 70 -4.11 7.82 6.65
C LEU A 70 -5.48 7.15 6.61
N SER A 71 -5.57 5.96 7.18
CA SER A 71 -6.84 5.27 7.44
C SER A 71 -6.79 4.50 8.76
N LYS A 72 -7.94 4.13 9.31
CA LYS A 72 -8.05 3.43 10.60
C LYS A 72 -7.09 2.25 10.72
N ARG A 73 -7.12 1.31 9.78
CA ARG A 73 -6.33 0.06 9.84
C ARG A 73 -5.04 0.10 9.03
N GLY A 74 -4.94 0.94 8.00
CA GLY A 74 -3.77 0.95 7.11
C GLY A 74 -3.65 -0.27 6.19
N MET A 75 -4.70 -1.09 6.05
CA MET A 75 -4.66 -2.37 5.34
C MET A 75 -5.30 -2.34 3.94
N SER A 76 -6.22 -1.41 3.68
CA SER A 76 -7.03 -1.38 2.47
C SER A 76 -7.00 0.01 1.82
N ARG A 77 -7.74 1.00 2.34
CA ARG A 77 -7.97 2.32 1.72
C ARG A 77 -6.69 3.15 1.55
N SER A 78 -5.85 3.28 2.58
CA SER A 78 -4.62 4.10 2.48
C SER A 78 -3.55 3.46 1.58
N PRO A 79 -3.31 2.13 1.55
CA PRO A 79 -2.46 1.52 0.54
C PRO A 79 -2.99 1.69 -0.88
N LEU A 80 -4.31 1.54 -1.08
CA LEU A 80 -4.95 1.79 -2.37
C LEU A 80 -4.70 3.23 -2.84
N ALA A 81 -4.99 4.21 -1.99
CA ALA A 81 -4.80 5.63 -2.33
C ALA A 81 -3.33 5.95 -2.65
N ARG A 82 -2.38 5.37 -1.90
CA ARG A 82 -0.95 5.51 -2.17
C ARG A 82 -0.59 5.02 -3.58
N GLU A 83 -1.00 3.82 -3.96
CA GLU A 83 -0.60 3.24 -5.24
C GLU A 83 -1.32 3.90 -6.42
N ILE A 84 -2.61 4.23 -6.28
CA ILE A 84 -3.32 5.03 -7.30
C ILE A 84 -2.66 6.40 -7.48
N MET A 85 -2.30 7.07 -6.37
CA MET A 85 -1.63 8.37 -6.47
C MET A 85 -0.27 8.26 -7.15
N ARG A 86 0.49 7.17 -6.93
CA ARG A 86 1.74 6.90 -7.64
C ARG A 86 1.53 6.72 -9.13
N ASP A 87 0.49 5.98 -9.52
CA ASP A 87 0.10 5.78 -10.91
C ASP A 87 -0.21 7.12 -11.58
N VAL A 88 -1.08 7.92 -10.96
CA VAL A 88 -1.47 9.26 -11.44
C VAL A 88 -0.26 10.21 -11.53
N ILE A 89 0.64 10.20 -10.54
CA ILE A 89 1.86 11.01 -10.55
C ILE A 89 2.80 10.57 -11.68
N SER A 90 2.88 9.26 -11.97
CA SER A 90 3.81 8.73 -12.98
C SER A 90 3.57 9.30 -14.39
N GLU A 91 2.34 9.71 -14.68
CA GLU A 91 1.90 10.31 -15.94
C GLU A 91 1.89 11.85 -15.91
N SER A 92 2.37 12.46 -14.83
CA SER A 92 2.30 13.91 -14.61
C SER A 92 3.66 14.60 -14.61
N SER A 93 3.66 15.93 -14.65
CA SER A 93 4.86 16.76 -14.47
C SER A 93 5.48 16.69 -13.06
N TYR A 94 4.77 16.05 -12.11
CA TYR A 94 5.24 15.84 -10.74
C TYR A 94 6.04 14.54 -10.57
N PHE A 95 6.21 13.75 -11.63
CA PHE A 95 7.00 12.52 -11.57
C PHE A 95 8.40 12.77 -11.01
N GLY A 96 8.79 11.98 -10.01
CA GLY A 96 10.08 12.12 -9.32
C GLY A 96 10.18 13.30 -8.33
N ARG A 97 9.09 14.09 -8.15
CA ARG A 97 9.05 15.25 -7.24
C ARG A 97 8.13 15.04 -6.04
N ILE A 98 7.30 14.01 -6.07
CA ILE A 98 6.35 13.69 -5.01
C ILE A 98 6.59 12.27 -4.52
N ARG A 99 6.64 12.13 -3.21
CA ARG A 99 6.68 10.85 -2.50
C ARG A 99 5.34 10.60 -1.83
N THR A 100 4.77 9.42 -2.03
CA THR A 100 3.53 9.01 -1.39
C THR A 100 3.78 7.93 -0.34
N SER A 101 3.08 7.99 0.77
CA SER A 101 3.13 7.00 1.84
C SER A 101 1.73 6.68 2.36
N ALA A 102 1.58 5.50 3.00
CA ALA A 102 0.32 5.05 3.59
C ALA A 102 0.56 4.53 5.01
N ARG A 103 -0.33 4.89 5.94
CA ARG A 103 -0.27 4.44 7.34
C ARG A 103 -1.67 4.13 7.87
N GLY A 104 -1.67 3.30 8.93
CA GLY A 104 -2.82 3.09 9.80
C GLY A 104 -2.69 3.90 11.08
N VAL A 105 -3.81 4.28 11.68
CA VAL A 105 -3.81 5.01 12.96
C VAL A 105 -4.17 4.13 14.17
N THR A 106 -4.44 2.85 13.94
CA THR A 106 -4.72 1.87 15.00
C THR A 106 -3.57 0.89 15.11
N LYS A 107 -2.83 0.94 16.21
CA LYS A 107 -1.61 0.14 16.43
C LYS A 107 -1.85 -1.37 16.39
N ALA A 108 -3.05 -1.83 16.74
CA ALA A 108 -3.40 -3.26 16.70
C ALA A 108 -3.29 -3.89 15.30
N TYR A 109 -3.30 -3.08 14.24
CA TYR A 109 -3.16 -3.53 12.86
C TYR A 109 -1.76 -3.29 12.28
N ASP A 110 -0.78 -2.90 13.11
CA ASP A 110 0.59 -2.74 12.64
C ASP A 110 1.18 -4.08 12.19
N GLN A 111 1.89 -4.07 11.05
CA GLN A 111 2.48 -5.27 10.42
C GLN A 111 1.46 -6.35 10.01
N CYS A 112 0.18 -6.01 9.90
CA CYS A 112 -0.81 -6.93 9.33
C CYS A 112 -0.69 -7.00 7.80
N PRO A 113 -0.96 -8.16 7.18
CA PRO A 113 -1.05 -8.26 5.73
C PRO A 113 -2.09 -7.29 5.17
N LEU A 114 -1.84 -6.75 3.97
CA LEU A 114 -2.81 -5.92 3.29
C LEU A 114 -4.04 -6.74 2.90
N ASP A 115 -5.18 -6.06 2.76
CA ASP A 115 -6.46 -6.66 2.41
C ASP A 115 -6.40 -7.41 1.08
N GLY A 116 -6.53 -8.75 1.14
CA GLY A 116 -6.45 -9.60 -0.04
C GLY A 116 -7.59 -9.39 -1.04
N ARG A 117 -8.79 -8.92 -0.58
CA ARG A 117 -9.89 -8.58 -1.47
C ARG A 117 -9.57 -7.28 -2.21
N MET A 118 -9.16 -6.23 -1.50
CA MET A 118 -8.71 -4.98 -2.13
C MET A 118 -7.58 -5.23 -3.13
N LYS A 119 -6.66 -6.13 -2.80
CA LYS A 119 -5.58 -6.50 -3.72
C LYS A 119 -6.13 -7.06 -5.04
N ARG A 120 -7.10 -7.98 -5.02
CA ARG A 120 -7.70 -8.53 -6.26
C ARG A 120 -8.34 -7.46 -7.13
N HIS A 121 -9.08 -6.52 -6.51
CA HIS A 121 -9.72 -5.41 -7.24
C HIS A 121 -8.68 -4.44 -7.83
N CYS A 122 -7.58 -4.19 -7.13
CA CYS A 122 -6.47 -3.40 -7.65
C CYS A 122 -5.76 -4.10 -8.82
N ASP A 123 -5.46 -5.39 -8.68
CA ASP A 123 -4.81 -6.19 -9.73
C ASP A 123 -5.66 -6.19 -11.03
N ALA A 124 -7.00 -6.20 -10.91
CA ALA A 124 -7.93 -6.13 -12.05
C ALA A 124 -7.82 -4.83 -12.86
N ILE A 125 -7.35 -3.75 -12.26
CA ILE A 125 -7.12 -2.46 -12.93
C ILE A 125 -5.64 -2.14 -13.17
N GLY A 126 -4.76 -3.15 -13.03
CA GLY A 126 -3.32 -3.03 -13.27
C GLY A 126 -2.53 -2.35 -12.14
N ILE A 127 -3.14 -2.14 -10.96
CA ILE A 127 -2.49 -1.55 -9.80
C ILE A 127 -2.15 -2.64 -8.78
N SER A 128 -0.87 -2.74 -8.41
CA SER A 128 -0.44 -3.75 -7.44
C SER A 128 -0.24 -3.15 -6.06
N ILE A 129 -1.02 -3.60 -5.07
CA ILE A 129 -0.81 -3.28 -3.66
C ILE A 129 -0.09 -4.43 -2.95
N ASN A 130 1.06 -4.16 -2.34
CA ASN A 130 1.87 -5.17 -1.70
C ASN A 130 2.42 -4.69 -0.35
N GLY A 131 2.81 -5.66 0.50
CA GLY A 131 3.45 -5.43 1.79
C GLY A 131 2.51 -5.58 2.97
N PHE A 132 2.79 -4.81 4.01
CA PHE A 132 2.11 -4.85 5.30
C PHE A 132 1.64 -3.45 5.70
N SER A 133 0.58 -3.39 6.50
CA SER A 133 0.17 -2.15 7.15
C SER A 133 1.29 -1.64 8.08
N ARG A 134 1.35 -0.32 8.24
CA ARG A 134 2.26 0.31 9.19
C ARG A 134 1.52 1.35 10.01
N PHE A 135 1.75 1.32 11.32
CA PHE A 135 1.22 2.34 12.21
C PHE A 135 1.90 3.69 11.95
N SER A 136 1.13 4.77 11.99
CA SER A 136 1.64 6.15 11.83
C SER A 136 2.38 6.59 13.07
N THR A 137 3.59 7.09 12.88
CA THR A 137 4.43 7.67 13.94
C THR A 137 4.42 9.19 13.89
N LEU A 138 4.87 9.85 14.96
CA LEU A 138 4.99 11.33 14.97
C LEU A 138 5.92 11.84 13.86
N PRO A 139 7.08 11.20 13.58
CA PRO A 139 7.90 11.58 12.42
C PRO A 139 7.18 11.46 11.06
N ASP A 140 6.27 10.46 10.90
CA ASP A 140 5.48 10.37 9.66
C ASP A 140 4.55 11.58 9.51
N LEU A 141 3.95 12.06 10.61
CA LEU A 141 3.06 13.23 10.61
C LEU A 141 3.84 14.54 10.39
N ALA A 142 4.97 14.71 11.09
CA ALA A 142 5.79 15.92 11.01
C ALA A 142 6.47 16.08 9.64
N GLY A 143 6.80 14.95 8.96
CA GLY A 143 7.49 14.96 7.69
C GLY A 143 6.58 14.95 6.46
N ALA A 144 5.27 15.13 6.63
CA ALA A 144 4.34 15.17 5.51
C ALA A 144 3.87 16.62 5.25
N GLU A 145 4.04 17.10 4.02
CA GLU A 145 3.52 18.40 3.58
C GLU A 145 2.01 18.35 3.36
N VAL A 146 1.48 17.19 2.98
CA VAL A 146 0.04 16.98 2.80
C VAL A 146 -0.36 15.66 3.46
N ILE A 147 -1.31 15.72 4.37
CA ILE A 147 -1.90 14.55 5.03
C ILE A 147 -3.34 14.40 4.57
N ILE A 148 -3.66 13.26 4.00
CA ILE A 148 -5.01 12.94 3.52
C ILE A 148 -5.64 11.89 4.42
N THR A 149 -6.75 12.25 5.08
CA THR A 149 -7.48 11.36 5.97
C THR A 149 -8.64 10.68 5.24
N LEU A 150 -8.71 9.34 5.28
CA LEU A 150 -9.68 8.54 4.54
C LEU A 150 -10.90 8.13 5.38
N ASP A 151 -10.86 8.36 6.69
CA ASP A 151 -11.94 8.07 7.62
C ASP A 151 -11.92 8.99 8.84
N HIS A 152 -12.98 8.92 9.63
CA HIS A 152 -13.15 9.72 10.83
C HIS A 152 -12.03 9.47 11.86
N GLU A 153 -11.61 8.22 12.04
CA GLU A 153 -10.58 7.85 13.00
C GLU A 153 -9.22 8.44 12.63
N SER A 154 -8.86 8.43 11.34
CA SER A 154 -7.62 9.06 10.87
C SER A 154 -7.66 10.57 10.99
N ASN A 155 -8.82 11.21 10.75
CA ASN A 155 -8.98 12.64 10.97
C ASN A 155 -8.88 13.02 12.46
N HIS A 156 -9.52 12.26 13.33
CA HIS A 156 -9.40 12.45 14.78
C HIS A 156 -7.97 12.26 15.27
N PHE A 157 -7.25 11.29 14.72
CA PHE A 157 -5.84 11.05 15.03
C PHE A 157 -4.98 12.26 14.67
N THR A 158 -5.18 12.89 13.50
CA THR A 158 -4.44 14.11 13.14
C THR A 158 -4.78 15.30 14.03
N GLN A 159 -6.05 15.46 14.41
CA GLN A 159 -6.45 16.51 15.37
C GLN A 159 -5.78 16.33 16.73
N LYS A 160 -5.66 15.08 17.22
CA LYS A 160 -5.00 14.77 18.49
C LYS A 160 -3.50 15.06 18.48
N HIS A 161 -2.88 15.08 17.31
CA HIS A 161 -1.43 15.32 17.14
C HIS A 161 -1.15 16.58 16.32
N ALA A 162 -2.07 17.54 16.35
CA ALA A 162 -1.97 18.77 15.56
C ALA A 162 -0.69 19.58 15.84
N GLU A 163 -0.14 19.47 17.06
CA GLU A 163 1.07 20.18 17.49
C GLU A 163 2.35 19.77 16.75
N VAL A 164 2.38 18.56 16.16
CA VAL A 164 3.55 18.07 15.41
C VAL A 164 3.37 18.16 13.89
N ILE A 165 2.15 18.47 13.42
CA ILE A 165 1.83 18.53 12.00
C ILE A 165 2.15 19.93 11.47
N LEU A 166 3.10 19.99 10.53
CA LEU A 166 3.49 21.24 9.87
C LEU A 166 2.77 21.43 8.53
N GLY A 167 2.36 20.33 7.91
CA GLY A 167 1.70 20.30 6.62
C GLY A 167 0.18 20.51 6.69
N GLN A 168 -0.47 20.46 5.53
CA GLN A 168 -1.92 20.58 5.42
C GLN A 168 -2.61 19.24 5.67
N VAL A 169 -3.70 19.24 6.44
CA VAL A 169 -4.57 18.07 6.62
C VAL A 169 -5.87 18.29 5.88
N ARG A 170 -6.25 17.33 5.05
CA ARG A 170 -7.50 17.35 4.27
C ARG A 170 -8.22 16.00 4.34
N PRO A 171 -9.54 15.98 4.53
CA PRO A 171 -10.32 14.75 4.33
C PRO A 171 -10.36 14.41 2.85
N PHE A 172 -10.28 13.13 2.50
CA PHE A 172 -10.24 12.68 1.11
C PHE A 172 -11.47 13.10 0.31
N GLY A 173 -12.63 13.16 0.94
CA GLY A 173 -13.87 13.56 0.30
C GLY A 173 -13.88 15.00 -0.23
N SER A 174 -12.95 15.87 0.22
CA SER A 174 -12.80 17.22 -0.35
C SER A 174 -12.36 17.19 -1.83
N PHE A 175 -11.81 16.06 -2.30
CA PHE A 175 -11.39 15.84 -3.69
C PHE A 175 -12.42 15.04 -4.50
N LEU A 176 -13.58 14.73 -3.92
CA LEU A 176 -14.68 14.07 -4.61
C LEU A 176 -15.74 15.10 -5.04
N PRO A 177 -16.57 14.78 -6.05
CA PRO A 177 -17.64 15.68 -6.48
C PRO A 177 -18.55 16.11 -5.32
N GLY A 178 -19.05 17.34 -5.37
CA GLY A 178 -19.81 17.98 -4.30
C GLY A 178 -20.98 17.15 -3.77
N GLY A 179 -21.17 17.16 -2.45
CA GLY A 179 -22.19 16.39 -1.73
C GLY A 179 -21.75 14.98 -1.33
N SER A 180 -20.53 14.56 -1.67
CA SER A 180 -19.96 13.29 -1.21
C SER A 180 -19.65 13.31 0.28
N SER A 181 -19.61 12.12 0.89
CA SER A 181 -19.09 11.96 2.26
C SER A 181 -17.68 12.54 2.35
N PRO A 182 -17.29 13.18 3.48
CA PRO A 182 -15.91 13.63 3.70
C PRO A 182 -14.89 12.49 3.69
N TYR A 183 -15.35 11.24 3.74
CA TYR A 183 -14.50 10.06 3.86
C TYR A 183 -14.88 8.97 2.86
N VAL A 184 -13.91 8.08 2.62
CA VAL A 184 -14.10 6.86 1.81
C VAL A 184 -14.80 5.79 2.65
N SER A 185 -15.83 5.15 2.10
CA SER A 185 -16.56 4.06 2.76
C SER A 185 -15.63 2.96 3.29
N ASP A 186 -15.94 2.41 4.46
CA ASP A 186 -15.16 1.31 5.02
C ASP A 186 -15.54 -0.01 4.33
N PRO A 187 -14.62 -0.70 3.66
CA PRO A 187 -14.93 -1.97 3.00
C PRO A 187 -15.36 -3.07 3.99
N TYR A 188 -15.06 -2.90 5.28
CA TYR A 188 -15.39 -3.87 6.33
C TYR A 188 -16.69 -3.57 7.09
N GLU A 189 -17.40 -2.49 6.73
CA GLU A 189 -18.58 -2.05 7.49
C GLU A 189 -19.75 -3.05 7.42
N ARG A 190 -19.83 -3.81 6.33
CA ARG A 190 -20.84 -4.86 6.12
C ARG A 190 -20.20 -6.07 5.44
N PRO A 191 -19.48 -6.92 6.17
CA PRO A 191 -18.69 -8.00 5.57
C PRO A 191 -19.54 -9.08 4.89
N ASP A 192 -20.80 -9.25 5.32
CA ASP A 192 -21.73 -10.31 4.85
C ASP A 192 -22.72 -9.80 3.79
N ASP A 193 -22.51 -8.63 3.22
CA ASP A 193 -23.34 -8.06 2.16
C ASP A 193 -23.12 -8.82 0.84
N GLU A 194 -24.19 -9.16 0.14
CA GLU A 194 -24.15 -9.84 -1.17
C GLU A 194 -23.38 -9.02 -2.22
N ASN A 195 -23.34 -7.68 -2.07
CA ASN A 195 -22.70 -6.75 -3.00
C ASN A 195 -21.32 -6.28 -2.54
N VAL A 196 -20.58 -7.13 -1.83
CA VAL A 196 -19.26 -6.74 -1.30
C VAL A 196 -18.27 -6.36 -2.42
N ASP A 197 -18.25 -7.11 -3.53
CA ASP A 197 -17.29 -6.83 -4.62
C ASP A 197 -17.63 -5.51 -5.33
N GLU A 198 -18.90 -5.20 -5.56
CA GLU A 198 -19.34 -3.90 -6.10
C GLU A 198 -18.90 -2.73 -5.19
N ARG A 199 -18.93 -2.93 -3.87
CA ARG A 199 -18.43 -1.94 -2.91
C ARG A 199 -16.93 -1.70 -3.05
N TYR A 200 -16.14 -2.75 -3.22
CA TYR A 200 -14.70 -2.61 -3.47
C TYR A 200 -14.42 -1.87 -4.78
N ASP A 201 -15.16 -2.19 -5.86
CA ASP A 201 -15.05 -1.49 -7.14
C ASP A 201 -15.43 -0.01 -7.03
N ALA A 202 -16.50 0.30 -6.28
CA ALA A 202 -16.90 1.68 -6.01
C ALA A 202 -15.84 2.45 -5.21
N ILE A 203 -15.20 1.80 -4.23
CA ILE A 203 -14.10 2.40 -3.46
C ILE A 203 -12.90 2.67 -4.39
N VAL A 204 -12.50 1.71 -5.22
CA VAL A 204 -11.39 1.85 -6.16
C VAL A 204 -11.65 3.01 -7.12
N SER A 205 -12.86 3.08 -7.68
CA SER A 205 -13.27 4.14 -8.62
C SER A 205 -13.26 5.52 -7.96
N SER A 206 -13.81 5.62 -6.75
CA SER A 206 -13.83 6.88 -5.97
C SER A 206 -12.42 7.33 -5.61
N VAL A 207 -11.55 6.41 -5.19
CA VAL A 207 -10.17 6.74 -4.84
C VAL A 207 -9.37 7.17 -6.07
N ARG A 208 -9.60 6.56 -7.25
CA ARG A 208 -8.95 6.99 -8.49
C ARG A 208 -9.36 8.43 -8.85
N MET A 209 -10.64 8.73 -8.83
CA MET A 209 -11.15 10.07 -9.10
C MET A 209 -10.59 11.10 -8.12
N GLY A 210 -10.64 10.80 -6.82
CA GLY A 210 -10.12 11.71 -5.79
C GLY A 210 -8.63 11.96 -5.91
N CYS A 211 -7.82 10.95 -6.28
CA CYS A 211 -6.38 11.14 -6.52
C CYS A 211 -6.09 12.02 -7.74
N GLN A 212 -6.87 11.91 -8.81
CA GLN A 212 -6.77 12.79 -9.99
C GLN A 212 -7.07 14.24 -9.61
N ASN A 213 -8.14 14.47 -8.85
CA ASN A 213 -8.51 15.81 -8.39
C ASN A 213 -7.48 16.37 -7.39
N LEU A 214 -6.99 15.54 -6.45
CA LEU A 214 -5.90 15.90 -5.53
C LEU A 214 -4.66 16.36 -6.31
N LEU A 215 -4.26 15.66 -7.37
CA LEU A 215 -3.12 16.05 -8.20
C LEU A 215 -3.32 17.44 -8.81
N SER A 216 -4.54 17.74 -9.29
CA SER A 216 -4.88 19.04 -9.87
C SER A 216 -4.87 20.17 -8.85
N GLU A 217 -5.17 19.89 -7.59
CA GLU A 217 -5.21 20.86 -6.48
C GLU A 217 -3.86 21.01 -5.75
N LEU A 218 -2.87 20.16 -6.03
CA LEU A 218 -1.57 20.18 -5.33
C LEU A 218 -0.89 21.56 -5.35
N PRO A 219 -0.86 22.32 -6.46
CA PRO A 219 -0.25 23.65 -6.46
C PRO A 219 -0.86 24.57 -5.39
N ALA A 220 -2.18 24.53 -5.24
CA ALA A 220 -2.87 25.34 -4.22
C ALA A 220 -2.63 24.83 -2.80
N LEU A 221 -2.49 23.52 -2.61
CA LEU A 221 -2.19 22.92 -1.30
C LEU A 221 -0.76 23.20 -0.85
N LEU A 222 0.18 23.28 -1.79
CA LEU A 222 1.59 23.52 -1.50
C LEU A 222 1.97 25.00 -1.50
N GLN A 223 1.03 25.91 -1.80
CA GLN A 223 1.23 27.35 -1.90
C GLN A 223 2.38 27.74 -2.87
N VAL A 224 2.51 26.98 -3.95
CA VAL A 224 3.53 27.22 -4.99
C VAL A 224 2.93 28.04 -6.13
#